data_21e27071265dbefeae5ea2fa0532c0bf
#
_entry.id   21e27071265dbefeae5ea2fa0532c0bf
#
_cell.length_a   1.000
_cell.length_b   1.000
_cell.length_c   1.000
_cell.angle_alpha   90.00
_cell.angle_beta   90.00
_cell.angle_gamma   90.00
#
_symmetry.space_group_name_H-M   'P 1'
#
loop_
_entity.id
_entity.type
_entity.pdbx_description
1 polymer ?
#
loop_
_entity_poly.entity_id
_entity_poly.type
_entity_poly.pdbx_seq_one_letter_code
_entity_poly.pdbx_strand_id
1 'polypeptide(L)'
;SNSLDVSYAGAEANVAVSLAHYGISTDYITCLPENPIAERCVMELRGHRVGVDHIQRSGKRMGILYLETGSNMRPSKVFYDREYSSIAMIEPGSINWYEILKDATWFHWTGITPALSQNAADECLKAIQVANELGVMVSCDINYRGNLWNYGKDASEVMPALVEGCDLIMGNEEDCEKVFGIKPKNFDAANTNGNINQSTFESVCQQMMTRFPRC
;
A
#
# COMPACT_ATOMS: atom_id res chain seq x y z
N SER A 1 -35.45 4.60 -3.65
CA SER A 1 -34.48 5.24 -2.75
C SER A 1 -33.08 4.98 -3.30
N ASN A 2 -32.26 6.01 -3.39
CA ASN A 2 -30.85 5.82 -3.73
C ASN A 2 -30.14 5.35 -2.46
N SER A 3 -29.60 4.13 -2.46
CA SER A 3 -28.81 3.58 -1.37
C SER A 3 -27.36 3.45 -1.83
N LEU A 4 -26.44 3.57 -0.90
CA LEU A 4 -25.03 3.23 -1.07
C LEU A 4 -24.74 2.03 -0.18
N ASP A 5 -24.11 1.01 -0.76
CA ASP A 5 -23.59 -0.11 0.01
C ASP A 5 -22.23 0.31 0.59
N VAL A 6 -22.00 -0.01 1.86
CA VAL A 6 -20.78 0.31 2.58
C VAL A 6 -20.01 -0.98 2.86
N SER A 7 -18.76 -1.02 2.45
CA SER A 7 -17.80 -2.07 2.82
C SER A 7 -16.49 -1.44 3.27
N TYR A 8 -15.76 -2.14 4.12
CA TYR A 8 -14.43 -1.71 4.56
C TYR A 8 -13.38 -2.48 3.79
N ALA A 9 -12.45 -1.76 3.18
CA ALA A 9 -11.40 -2.33 2.35
C ALA A 9 -10.15 -1.44 2.39
N GLY A 10 -9.05 -2.00 1.97
CA GLY A 10 -7.77 -1.31 1.84
C GLY A 10 -6.75 -2.33 1.31
N ALA A 11 -5.74 -1.90 0.59
CA ALA A 11 -4.77 -2.83 0.01
C ALA A 11 -4.14 -3.70 1.10
N GLU A 12 -3.54 -3.08 2.11
CA GLU A 12 -2.90 -3.76 3.23
C GLU A 12 -3.91 -4.48 4.13
N ALA A 13 -5.11 -3.89 4.34
CA ALA A 13 -6.18 -4.52 5.10
C ALA A 13 -6.65 -5.83 4.44
N ASN A 14 -6.77 -5.86 3.11
CA ASN A 14 -7.15 -7.05 2.36
C ASN A 14 -6.07 -8.14 2.49
N VAL A 15 -4.79 -7.76 2.47
CA VAL A 15 -3.68 -8.71 2.71
C VAL A 15 -3.76 -9.27 4.13
N ALA A 16 -3.95 -8.43 5.15
CA ALA A 16 -4.06 -8.85 6.54
C ALA A 16 -5.24 -9.81 6.74
N VAL A 17 -6.41 -9.50 6.20
CA VAL A 17 -7.59 -10.37 6.25
C VAL A 17 -7.32 -11.71 5.55
N SER A 18 -6.71 -11.68 4.37
CA SER A 18 -6.37 -12.92 3.63
C SER A 18 -5.43 -13.81 4.44
N LEU A 19 -4.35 -13.27 4.99
CA LEU A 19 -3.39 -14.00 5.81
C LEU A 19 -4.04 -14.57 7.08
N ALA A 20 -4.88 -13.79 7.76
CA ALA A 20 -5.63 -14.26 8.93
C ALA A 20 -6.54 -15.46 8.61
N HIS A 21 -7.16 -15.47 7.42
CA HIS A 21 -7.94 -16.61 6.94
C HIS A 21 -7.09 -17.86 6.65
N TYR A 22 -5.81 -17.68 6.31
CA TYR A 22 -4.85 -18.79 6.20
C TYR A 22 -4.25 -19.21 7.56
N GLY A 23 -4.70 -18.60 8.66
CA GLY A 23 -4.24 -18.95 10.02
C GLY A 23 -2.92 -18.29 10.41
N ILE A 24 -2.48 -17.28 9.67
CA ILE A 24 -1.29 -16.48 9.99
C ILE A 24 -1.72 -15.35 10.92
N SER A 25 -1.00 -15.17 12.04
CA SER A 25 -1.22 -14.04 12.94
C SER A 25 -0.84 -12.74 12.23
N THR A 26 -1.78 -11.81 12.15
CA THR A 26 -1.59 -10.52 11.46
C THR A 26 -2.15 -9.38 12.28
N ASP A 27 -1.44 -8.27 12.30
CA ASP A 27 -1.86 -6.99 12.86
C ASP A 27 -1.98 -5.95 11.74
N TYR A 28 -3.01 -5.12 11.81
CA TYR A 28 -3.20 -4.02 10.88
C TYR A 28 -2.92 -2.69 11.58
N ILE A 29 -1.93 -1.96 11.07
CA ILE A 29 -1.50 -0.68 11.62
C ILE A 29 -1.99 0.43 10.69
N THR A 30 -2.72 1.39 11.24
CA THR A 30 -3.23 2.56 10.52
C THR A 30 -3.60 3.65 11.51
N CYS A 31 -4.10 4.78 11.00
CA CYS A 31 -4.69 5.84 11.82
C CYS A 31 -6.15 6.04 11.42
N LEU A 32 -7.05 5.97 12.41
CA LEU A 32 -8.49 6.11 12.23
C LEU A 32 -9.06 7.15 13.19
N PRO A 33 -10.16 7.87 12.84
CA PRO A 33 -10.81 8.79 13.77
C PRO A 33 -11.57 8.06 14.87
N GLU A 34 -11.89 8.78 15.93
CA GLU A 34 -12.79 8.31 16.98
C GLU A 34 -14.24 8.59 16.60
N ASN A 35 -14.85 7.72 15.80
CA ASN A 35 -16.26 7.83 15.43
C ASN A 35 -16.88 6.45 15.14
N PRO A 36 -18.23 6.34 15.12
CA PRO A 36 -18.90 5.05 14.93
C PRO A 36 -18.58 4.34 13.61
N ILE A 37 -18.25 5.08 12.55
CA ILE A 37 -17.89 4.49 11.24
C ILE A 37 -16.54 3.78 11.35
N ALA A 38 -15.57 4.43 11.99
CA ALA A 38 -14.25 3.84 12.22
C ALA A 38 -14.32 2.66 13.20
N GLU A 39 -15.18 2.74 14.23
CA GLU A 39 -15.42 1.59 15.12
C GLU A 39 -15.96 0.39 14.36
N ARG A 40 -16.87 0.61 13.42
CA ARG A 40 -17.38 -0.48 12.58
C ARG A 40 -16.27 -1.13 11.75
N CYS A 41 -15.36 -0.33 11.20
CA CYS A 41 -14.16 -0.83 10.49
C CYS A 41 -13.32 -1.74 11.40
N VAL A 42 -13.01 -1.28 12.62
CA VAL A 42 -12.24 -2.06 13.59
C VAL A 42 -12.96 -3.36 13.98
N MET A 43 -14.27 -3.32 14.17
CA MET A 43 -15.07 -4.52 14.47
C MET A 43 -15.03 -5.52 13.30
N GLU A 44 -15.05 -5.05 12.08
CA GLU A 44 -14.99 -5.92 10.90
C GLU A 44 -13.61 -6.60 10.78
N LEU A 45 -12.53 -5.87 10.95
CA LEU A 45 -11.18 -6.43 10.99
C LEU A 45 -11.03 -7.49 12.10
N ARG A 46 -11.51 -7.20 13.31
CA ARG A 46 -11.56 -8.18 14.42
C ARG A 46 -12.38 -9.41 14.07
N GLY A 47 -13.51 -9.24 13.38
CA GLY A 47 -14.34 -10.34 12.89
C GLY A 47 -13.60 -11.28 11.97
N HIS A 48 -12.63 -10.77 11.22
CA HIS A 48 -11.72 -11.55 10.39
C HIS A 48 -10.45 -12.02 11.11
N ARG A 49 -10.35 -11.84 12.44
CA ARG A 49 -9.21 -12.23 13.28
C ARG A 49 -7.93 -11.45 13.01
N VAL A 50 -8.05 -10.25 12.46
CA VAL A 50 -6.92 -9.33 12.32
C VAL A 50 -6.73 -8.58 13.64
N GLY A 51 -5.50 -8.50 14.14
CA GLY A 51 -5.14 -7.68 15.28
C GLY A 51 -5.29 -6.19 14.94
N VAL A 52 -5.83 -5.43 15.89
CA VAL A 52 -6.20 -4.01 15.69
C VAL A 52 -5.74 -3.11 16.84
N ASP A 53 -4.97 -3.68 17.77
CA ASP A 53 -4.61 -2.99 19.02
C ASP A 53 -3.59 -1.86 18.79
N HIS A 54 -2.93 -1.87 17.63
CA HIS A 54 -1.96 -0.86 17.21
C HIS A 54 -2.55 0.21 16.28
N ILE A 55 -3.87 0.19 16.04
CA ILE A 55 -4.53 1.25 15.27
C ILE A 55 -4.53 2.55 16.08
N GLN A 56 -3.86 3.57 15.55
CA GLN A 56 -3.85 4.90 16.15
C GLN A 56 -5.23 5.57 16.01
N ARG A 57 -5.60 6.33 17.02
CA ARG A 57 -6.89 7.04 17.05
C ARG A 57 -6.64 8.53 17.02
N SER A 58 -6.80 9.15 15.86
CA SER A 58 -6.56 10.58 15.64
C SER A 58 -7.31 11.06 14.40
N GLY A 59 -7.40 12.38 14.23
CA GLY A 59 -8.03 12.98 13.08
C GLY A 59 -9.56 12.96 13.14
N LYS A 60 -10.20 13.31 12.03
CA LYS A 60 -11.67 13.54 12.00
C LYS A 60 -12.41 12.62 11.02
N ARG A 61 -11.71 12.02 10.03
CA ARG A 61 -12.38 11.24 8.99
C ARG A 61 -11.54 10.07 8.49
N MET A 62 -12.23 9.03 8.03
CA MET A 62 -11.61 7.96 7.23
C MET A 62 -11.49 8.41 5.78
N GLY A 63 -10.53 7.84 5.06
CA GLY A 63 -10.51 7.91 3.60
C GLY A 63 -11.66 7.09 3.02
N ILE A 64 -12.26 7.58 1.94
CA ILE A 64 -13.38 6.92 1.25
C ILE A 64 -12.96 6.62 -0.19
N LEU A 65 -13.45 5.50 -0.68
CA LEU A 65 -13.41 5.12 -2.09
C LEU A 65 -14.85 4.93 -2.56
N TYR A 66 -15.23 5.63 -3.58
CA TYR A 66 -16.51 5.43 -4.24
C TYR A 66 -16.33 4.57 -5.49
N LEU A 67 -17.02 3.44 -5.53
CA LEU A 67 -17.04 2.56 -6.69
C LEU A 67 -18.38 2.68 -7.41
N GLU A 68 -18.35 3.20 -8.62
CA GLU A 68 -19.47 3.10 -9.56
C GLU A 68 -19.28 1.81 -10.37
N THR A 69 -20.09 0.81 -10.08
CA THR A 69 -20.04 -0.47 -10.81
C THR A 69 -20.40 -0.27 -12.28
N GLY A 70 -19.55 -0.78 -13.13
CA GLY A 70 -19.81 -0.81 -14.57
C GLY A 70 -20.96 -1.73 -14.93
N SER A 71 -21.51 -1.54 -16.11
CA SER A 71 -22.55 -2.41 -16.66
C SER A 71 -22.31 -2.61 -18.15
N ASN A 72 -22.37 -3.88 -18.58
CA ASN A 72 -22.15 -4.28 -19.97
C ASN A 72 -20.79 -3.75 -20.50
N MET A 73 -20.79 -2.83 -21.46
CA MET A 73 -19.58 -2.28 -22.08
C MET A 73 -19.00 -1.06 -21.34
N ARG A 74 -19.66 -0.57 -20.31
CA ARG A 74 -19.19 0.57 -19.51
C ARG A 74 -18.29 0.07 -18.38
N PRO A 75 -17.02 0.50 -18.30
CA PRO A 75 -16.13 0.12 -17.22
C PRO A 75 -16.58 0.69 -15.87
N SER A 76 -16.20 0.04 -14.79
CA SER A 76 -16.34 0.59 -13.44
C SER A 76 -15.50 1.86 -13.28
N LYS A 77 -15.96 2.80 -12.46
CA LYS A 77 -15.21 4.01 -12.12
C LYS A 77 -14.95 4.06 -10.63
N VAL A 78 -13.76 4.50 -10.27
CA VAL A 78 -13.35 4.66 -8.89
C VAL A 78 -13.03 6.13 -8.64
N PHE A 79 -13.58 6.67 -7.55
CA PHE A 79 -13.26 8.00 -7.06
C PHE A 79 -12.68 7.89 -5.66
N TYR A 80 -11.51 8.48 -5.45
CA TYR A 80 -10.86 8.52 -4.15
C TYR A 80 -11.18 9.85 -3.45
N ASP A 81 -11.64 9.75 -2.22
CA ASP A 81 -11.80 10.86 -1.29
C ASP A 81 -10.97 10.56 -0.04
N ARG A 82 -9.66 10.80 -0.11
CA ARG A 82 -8.68 10.45 0.92
C ARG A 82 -7.97 11.65 1.53
N GLU A 83 -8.17 12.84 0.98
CA GLU A 83 -7.57 14.05 1.52
C GLU A 83 -8.03 14.27 2.97
N TYR A 84 -7.11 14.74 3.80
CA TYR A 84 -7.34 14.99 5.22
C TYR A 84 -7.90 13.78 6.01
N SER A 85 -7.79 12.57 5.48
CA SER A 85 -8.08 11.37 6.26
C SER A 85 -7.08 11.23 7.41
N SER A 86 -7.48 10.54 8.47
CA SER A 86 -6.63 10.38 9.67
C SER A 86 -5.24 9.86 9.33
N ILE A 87 -5.13 8.88 8.44
CA ILE A 87 -3.84 8.36 8.02
C ILE A 87 -3.05 9.36 7.15
N ALA A 88 -3.72 10.15 6.30
CA ALA A 88 -3.04 11.19 5.52
C ALA A 88 -2.53 12.35 6.38
N MET A 89 -3.15 12.56 7.53
CA MET A 89 -2.81 13.63 8.49
C MET A 89 -2.01 13.10 9.68
N ILE A 90 -1.48 11.89 9.60
CA ILE A 90 -0.69 11.29 10.69
C ILE A 90 0.51 12.19 11.03
N GLU A 91 0.81 12.33 12.31
CA GLU A 91 2.02 13.04 12.74
C GLU A 91 3.22 12.09 12.67
N PRO A 92 4.29 12.42 11.93
CA PRO A 92 5.48 11.60 11.86
C PRO A 92 6.06 11.28 13.25
N GLY A 93 6.33 10.02 13.52
CA GLY A 93 6.82 9.54 14.81
C GLY A 93 5.74 9.33 15.87
N SER A 94 4.45 9.44 15.52
CA SER A 94 3.35 9.16 16.45
C SER A 94 3.17 7.66 16.73
N ILE A 95 3.69 6.79 15.87
CA ILE A 95 3.64 5.33 16.04
C ILE A 95 4.95 4.84 16.65
N ASN A 96 4.86 4.05 17.71
CA ASN A 96 6.02 3.39 18.30
C ASN A 96 6.33 2.09 17.55
N TRP A 97 6.98 2.21 16.39
CA TRP A 97 7.31 1.09 15.51
C TRP A 97 8.16 0.02 16.19
N TYR A 98 9.08 0.42 17.09
CA TYR A 98 9.90 -0.54 17.81
C TYR A 98 9.05 -1.52 18.64
N GLU A 99 8.10 -1.00 19.42
CA GLU A 99 7.21 -1.85 20.23
C GLU A 99 6.30 -2.74 19.38
N ILE A 100 5.89 -2.27 18.22
CA ILE A 100 5.02 -3.01 17.31
C ILE A 100 5.80 -4.11 16.58
N LEU A 101 7.02 -3.81 16.15
CA LEU A 101 7.78 -4.69 15.25
C LEU A 101 8.78 -5.62 15.97
N LYS A 102 9.08 -5.41 17.26
CA LYS A 102 10.09 -6.19 17.99
C LYS A 102 9.84 -7.71 18.01
N ASP A 103 8.57 -8.12 17.94
CA ASP A 103 8.15 -9.52 17.93
C ASP A 103 7.60 -9.95 16.55
N ALA A 104 7.64 -9.06 15.55
CA ALA A 104 7.19 -9.35 14.20
C ALA A 104 8.29 -10.07 13.40
N THR A 105 7.87 -10.92 12.47
CA THR A 105 8.77 -11.59 11.51
C THR A 105 8.69 -10.97 10.13
N TRP A 106 7.61 -10.25 9.85
CA TRP A 106 7.35 -9.67 8.53
C TRP A 106 6.58 -8.36 8.65
N PHE A 107 7.02 -7.34 7.93
CA PHE A 107 6.33 -6.07 7.75
C PHE A 107 5.97 -5.87 6.27
N HIS A 108 4.69 -5.60 5.99
CA HIS A 108 4.20 -5.35 4.63
C HIS A 108 3.57 -3.97 4.52
N TRP A 109 3.89 -3.25 3.46
CA TRP A 109 3.31 -1.94 3.14
C TRP A 109 3.01 -1.81 1.65
N THR A 110 2.20 -0.82 1.26
CA THR A 110 1.93 -0.53 -0.14
C THR A 110 2.23 0.92 -0.49
N GLY A 111 2.50 1.19 -1.77
CA GLY A 111 2.72 2.52 -2.30
C GLY A 111 1.52 3.47 -2.21
N ILE A 112 0.37 2.97 -1.75
CA ILE A 112 -0.79 3.81 -1.44
C ILE A 112 -0.52 4.71 -0.25
N THR A 113 0.10 4.18 0.81
CA THR A 113 0.35 4.94 2.04
C THR A 113 1.24 6.16 1.80
N PRO A 114 2.44 6.07 1.21
CA PRO A 114 3.27 7.25 0.95
C PRO A 114 2.69 8.20 -0.11
N ALA A 115 1.73 7.75 -0.91
CA ALA A 115 1.06 8.59 -1.91
C ALA A 115 0.05 9.57 -1.30
N LEU A 116 -0.35 9.40 -0.04
CA LEU A 116 -1.40 10.20 0.61
C LEU A 116 -0.89 11.58 1.06
N SER A 117 0.33 11.64 1.59
CA SER A 117 0.93 12.87 2.10
C SER A 117 2.42 12.66 2.41
N GLN A 118 3.15 13.76 2.59
CA GLN A 118 4.54 13.70 3.06
C GLN A 118 4.64 13.04 4.44
N ASN A 119 3.73 13.37 5.36
CA ASN A 119 3.71 12.78 6.71
C ASN A 119 3.54 11.26 6.68
N ALA A 120 2.62 10.76 5.84
CA ALA A 120 2.41 9.33 5.67
C ALA A 120 3.63 8.64 5.02
N ALA A 121 4.32 9.31 4.10
CA ALA A 121 5.56 8.82 3.51
C ALA A 121 6.70 8.74 4.54
N ASP A 122 6.86 9.79 5.35
CA ASP A 122 7.88 9.84 6.42
C ASP A 122 7.63 8.78 7.49
N GLU A 123 6.37 8.55 7.86
CA GLU A 123 5.99 7.51 8.82
C GLU A 123 6.24 6.10 8.25
N CYS A 124 5.95 5.88 6.96
CA CYS A 124 6.25 4.63 6.28
C CYS A 124 7.78 4.37 6.24
N LEU A 125 8.59 5.39 5.91
CA LEU A 125 10.04 5.29 5.93
C LEU A 125 10.55 4.91 7.33
N LYS A 126 10.00 5.53 8.37
CA LYS A 126 10.36 5.21 9.76
C LYS A 126 10.05 3.76 10.12
N ALA A 127 8.89 3.26 9.71
CA ALA A 127 8.52 1.85 9.91
C ALA A 127 9.52 0.90 9.25
N ILE A 128 9.90 1.16 7.99
CA ILE A 128 10.87 0.38 7.24
C ILE A 128 12.24 0.39 7.93
N GLN A 129 12.71 1.55 8.38
CA GLN A 129 13.99 1.70 9.09
C GLN A 129 14.02 0.86 10.37
N VAL A 130 12.97 0.95 11.19
CA VAL A 130 12.87 0.17 12.44
C VAL A 130 12.77 -1.33 12.14
N ALA A 131 11.99 -1.73 11.13
CA ALA A 131 11.93 -3.13 10.70
C ALA A 131 13.31 -3.67 10.32
N ASN A 132 14.09 -2.89 9.58
CA ASN A 132 15.44 -3.25 9.17
C ASN A 132 16.41 -3.33 10.36
N GLU A 133 16.34 -2.39 11.32
CA GLU A 133 17.14 -2.41 12.56
C GLU A 133 16.86 -3.66 13.40
N LEU A 134 15.60 -4.12 13.41
CA LEU A 134 15.16 -5.31 14.14
C LEU A 134 15.38 -6.63 13.37
N GLY A 135 15.78 -6.58 12.09
CA GLY A 135 15.93 -7.76 11.24
C GLY A 135 14.60 -8.37 10.79
N VAL A 136 13.53 -7.58 10.83
CA VAL A 136 12.20 -7.96 10.32
C VAL A 136 12.21 -7.90 8.80
N MET A 137 11.70 -8.93 8.14
CA MET A 137 11.58 -8.96 6.69
C MET A 137 10.58 -7.92 6.20
N VAL A 138 10.95 -7.13 5.20
CA VAL A 138 10.12 -6.05 4.67
C VAL A 138 9.68 -6.36 3.25
N SER A 139 8.38 -6.27 3.00
CA SER A 139 7.82 -6.37 1.64
C SER A 139 6.97 -5.16 1.28
N CYS A 140 6.95 -4.83 0.00
CA CYS A 140 6.04 -3.81 -0.52
C CYS A 140 5.31 -4.27 -1.77
N ASP A 141 4.10 -3.74 -1.95
CA ASP A 141 3.43 -3.67 -3.25
C ASP A 141 3.54 -2.23 -3.75
N ILE A 142 4.19 -2.02 -4.90
CA ILE A 142 4.40 -0.67 -5.48
C ILE A 142 3.07 0.03 -5.68
N ASN A 143 2.08 -0.68 -6.16
CA ASN A 143 0.67 -0.28 -6.23
C ASN A 143 0.47 1.18 -6.66
N TYR A 144 1.15 1.59 -7.72
CA TYR A 144 1.14 2.98 -8.18
C TYR A 144 -0.26 3.45 -8.54
N ARG A 145 -0.63 4.61 -8.04
CA ARG A 145 -1.88 5.29 -8.33
C ARG A 145 -1.61 6.77 -8.57
N GLY A 146 -1.44 7.16 -9.83
CA GLY A 146 -1.08 8.54 -10.21
C GLY A 146 -1.99 9.61 -9.62
N ASN A 147 -3.26 9.29 -9.42
CA ASN A 147 -4.26 10.23 -8.87
C ASN A 147 -4.12 10.49 -7.36
N LEU A 148 -3.20 9.84 -6.65
CA LEU A 148 -3.00 10.04 -5.20
C LEU A 148 -1.82 10.95 -4.86
N TRP A 149 -0.86 11.12 -5.77
CA TRP A 149 0.35 11.92 -5.57
C TRP A 149 0.07 13.42 -5.77
N ASN A 150 -0.67 14.04 -4.82
CA ASN A 150 -1.17 15.41 -4.96
C ASN A 150 -0.58 16.39 -3.94
N TYR A 151 0.48 16.01 -3.21
CA TYR A 151 1.10 16.86 -2.18
C TYR A 151 2.41 17.53 -2.62
N GLY A 152 2.61 17.65 -3.93
CA GLY A 152 3.75 18.36 -4.51
C GLY A 152 5.02 17.53 -4.71
N LYS A 153 4.93 16.19 -4.57
CA LYS A 153 5.99 15.25 -4.93
C LYS A 153 5.45 14.12 -5.79
N ASP A 154 6.28 13.64 -6.68
CA ASP A 154 6.00 12.50 -7.53
C ASP A 154 6.44 11.18 -6.87
N ALA A 155 5.81 10.06 -7.27
CA ALA A 155 6.21 8.74 -6.81
C ALA A 155 7.69 8.43 -7.07
N SER A 156 8.23 8.90 -8.19
CA SER A 156 9.62 8.71 -8.58
C SER A 156 10.64 9.41 -7.67
N GLU A 157 10.19 10.41 -6.88
CA GLU A 157 11.03 11.12 -5.91
C GLU A 157 11.02 10.44 -4.54
N VAL A 158 9.89 9.83 -4.17
CA VAL A 158 9.66 9.30 -2.82
C VAL A 158 9.90 7.79 -2.73
N MET A 159 9.33 7.03 -3.65
CA MET A 159 9.34 5.56 -3.59
C MET A 159 10.72 4.90 -3.59
N PRO A 160 11.74 5.40 -4.32
CA PRO A 160 13.07 4.77 -4.32
C PRO A 160 13.65 4.60 -2.91
N ALA A 161 13.58 5.63 -2.07
CA ALA A 161 14.11 5.57 -0.70
C ALA A 161 13.37 4.57 0.20
N LEU A 162 12.06 4.39 -0.03
CA LEU A 162 11.24 3.41 0.69
C LEU A 162 11.55 1.98 0.25
N VAL A 163 11.62 1.78 -1.07
CA VAL A 163 11.84 0.45 -1.68
C VAL A 163 13.24 -0.08 -1.41
N GLU A 164 14.24 0.79 -1.26
CA GLU A 164 15.63 0.41 -0.93
C GLU A 164 15.72 -0.40 0.37
N GLY A 165 14.77 -0.23 1.29
CA GLY A 165 14.68 -0.99 2.54
C GLY A 165 13.88 -2.29 2.46
N CYS A 166 13.44 -2.73 1.27
CA CYS A 166 12.61 -3.93 1.11
C CYS A 166 13.41 -5.16 0.71
N ASP A 167 13.02 -6.31 1.27
CA ASP A 167 13.54 -7.64 0.92
C ASP A 167 12.71 -8.29 -0.22
N LEU A 168 11.45 -7.85 -0.40
CA LEU A 168 10.56 -8.32 -1.46
C LEU A 168 9.76 -7.15 -2.03
N ILE A 169 9.77 -7.02 -3.35
CA ILE A 169 9.05 -5.98 -4.07
C ILE A 169 8.04 -6.64 -5.01
N MET A 170 6.78 -6.27 -4.89
CA MET A 170 5.69 -6.67 -5.78
C MET A 170 5.23 -5.47 -6.60
N GLY A 171 4.90 -5.71 -7.85
CA GLY A 171 4.39 -4.70 -8.77
C GLY A 171 4.28 -5.24 -10.18
N ASN A 172 3.65 -4.50 -11.05
CA ASN A 172 3.61 -4.81 -12.47
C ASN A 172 4.61 -3.92 -13.25
N GLU A 173 4.71 -4.15 -14.56
CA GLU A 173 5.65 -3.41 -15.42
C GLU A 173 5.32 -1.93 -15.51
N GLU A 174 4.04 -1.58 -15.46
CA GLU A 174 3.61 -0.18 -15.47
C GLU A 174 4.03 0.53 -14.18
N ASP A 175 3.90 -0.13 -13.02
CA ASP A 175 4.38 0.39 -11.75
C ASP A 175 5.90 0.63 -11.80
N CYS A 176 6.67 -0.34 -12.31
CA CYS A 176 8.11 -0.21 -12.45
C CYS A 176 8.51 0.91 -13.41
N GLU A 177 7.80 1.08 -14.52
CA GLU A 177 8.03 2.16 -15.46
C GLU A 177 7.71 3.52 -14.87
N LYS A 178 6.52 3.68 -14.29
CA LYS A 178 6.04 4.98 -13.79
C LYS A 178 6.82 5.47 -12.58
N VAL A 179 7.19 4.55 -11.68
CA VAL A 179 7.85 4.90 -10.42
C VAL A 179 9.37 4.94 -10.56
N PHE A 180 9.96 4.01 -11.28
CA PHE A 180 11.42 3.86 -11.34
C PHE A 180 12.02 4.12 -12.71
N GLY A 181 11.21 4.33 -13.76
CA GLY A 181 11.66 4.47 -15.13
C GLY A 181 12.22 3.18 -15.72
N ILE A 182 11.96 2.03 -15.08
CA ILE A 182 12.46 0.72 -15.50
C ILE A 182 11.49 0.13 -16.51
N LYS A 183 12.02 -0.12 -17.71
CA LYS A 183 11.26 -0.69 -18.84
C LYS A 183 11.85 -2.03 -19.27
N PRO A 184 11.02 -2.92 -19.83
CA PRO A 184 11.52 -4.11 -20.46
C PRO A 184 12.54 -3.77 -21.55
N LYS A 185 13.66 -4.47 -21.59
CA LYS A 185 14.60 -4.36 -22.70
C LYS A 185 14.00 -5.07 -23.93
N ASN A 186 14.00 -4.39 -25.08
CA ASN A 186 13.48 -4.90 -26.35
C ASN A 186 11.95 -5.12 -26.40
N PHE A 187 11.18 -4.35 -25.65
CA PHE A 187 9.73 -4.38 -25.73
C PHE A 187 9.27 -3.60 -26.98
N ASP A 188 8.78 -4.33 -27.98
CA ASP A 188 8.09 -3.76 -29.14
C ASP A 188 6.58 -3.95 -28.95
N ALA A 189 5.90 -2.89 -28.51
CA ALA A 189 4.45 -2.89 -28.28
C ALA A 189 3.63 -3.23 -29.55
N ALA A 190 4.20 -3.04 -30.74
CA ALA A 190 3.56 -3.35 -32.01
C ALA A 190 3.56 -4.85 -32.34
N ASN A 191 4.41 -5.65 -31.70
CA ASN A 191 4.61 -7.08 -32.01
C ASN A 191 4.07 -8.05 -30.95
N THR A 192 3.40 -7.59 -29.91
CA THR A 192 3.02 -8.47 -28.78
C THR A 192 1.73 -9.24 -28.96
N ASN A 193 1.08 -9.33 -30.09
CA ASN A 193 -0.11 -10.19 -30.33
C ASN A 193 -0.78 -10.77 -29.05
N GLY A 194 -0.75 -10.06 -27.93
CA GLY A 194 -1.23 -10.49 -26.62
C GLY A 194 -0.38 -11.57 -25.91
N ASN A 195 0.76 -11.99 -26.48
CA ASN A 195 1.67 -12.93 -25.80
C ASN A 195 2.65 -12.16 -24.92
N ILE A 196 2.42 -12.22 -23.61
CA ILE A 196 3.34 -11.74 -22.60
C ILE A 196 4.54 -12.71 -22.60
N ASN A 197 5.69 -12.22 -23.04
CA ASN A 197 6.90 -13.04 -23.08
C ASN A 197 7.57 -13.03 -21.68
N GLN A 198 7.79 -14.20 -21.10
CA GLN A 198 8.46 -14.39 -19.81
C GLN A 198 9.77 -13.59 -19.72
N SER A 199 10.55 -13.54 -20.78
CA SER A 199 11.82 -12.79 -20.85
C SER A 199 11.65 -11.29 -20.63
N THR A 200 10.46 -10.74 -20.90
CA THR A 200 10.11 -9.34 -20.66
C THR A 200 10.07 -9.04 -19.16
N PHE A 201 9.37 -9.90 -18.40
CA PHE A 201 9.29 -9.79 -16.94
C PHE A 201 10.64 -10.01 -16.27
N GLU A 202 11.38 -11.05 -16.69
CA GLU A 202 12.72 -11.33 -16.20
C GLU A 202 13.65 -10.13 -16.36
N SER A 203 13.56 -9.42 -17.48
CA SER A 203 14.34 -8.20 -17.72
C SER A 203 14.00 -7.07 -16.75
N VAL A 204 12.73 -6.89 -16.41
CA VAL A 204 12.31 -5.88 -15.42
C VAL A 204 12.77 -6.27 -14.02
N CYS A 205 12.55 -7.53 -13.61
CA CYS A 205 13.00 -8.05 -12.32
C CYS A 205 14.51 -7.87 -12.14
N GLN A 206 15.30 -8.19 -13.18
CA GLN A 206 16.75 -8.09 -13.12
C GLN A 206 17.25 -6.64 -13.00
N GLN A 207 16.56 -5.69 -13.64
CA GLN A 207 16.83 -4.27 -13.48
C GLN A 207 16.46 -3.77 -12.07
N MET A 208 15.31 -4.23 -11.53
CA MET A 208 14.90 -3.93 -10.17
C MET A 208 15.91 -4.45 -9.13
N MET A 209 16.29 -5.72 -9.20
CA MET A 209 17.31 -6.32 -8.31
C MET A 209 18.67 -5.65 -8.43
N THR A 210 19.04 -5.17 -9.62
CA THR A 210 20.30 -4.43 -9.82
C THR A 210 20.25 -3.07 -9.12
N ARG A 211 19.09 -2.39 -9.17
CA ARG A 211 18.90 -1.07 -8.57
C ARG A 211 18.67 -1.15 -7.06
N PHE A 212 18.00 -2.19 -6.61
CA PHE A 212 17.64 -2.43 -5.20
C PHE A 212 18.20 -3.79 -4.77
N PRO A 213 19.49 -3.86 -4.43
CA PRO A 213 20.21 -5.13 -4.24
C PRO A 213 19.82 -5.88 -2.96
N ARG A 214 18.97 -5.30 -2.12
CA ARG A 214 18.45 -5.96 -0.93
C ARG A 214 17.33 -6.95 -1.29
N CYS A 215 16.56 -6.72 -2.35
CA CYS A 215 15.45 -7.59 -2.77
C CYS A 215 15.89 -8.76 -3.67
#